data_0203df6250905dbd9c9037d7a3380de2
#
_entry.id   0203df6250905dbd9c9037d7a3380de2
#
_cell.length_a   1.000
_cell.length_b   1.000
_cell.length_c   1.000
_cell.angle_alpha   90.00
_cell.angle_beta   90.00
_cell.angle_gamma   90.00
#
_symmetry.space_group_name_H-M   'P 1'
#
loop_
_entity.id
_entity.type
_entity.pdbx_description
1 polymer ?
#
loop_
_entity_poly.entity_id
_entity_poly.type
_entity_poly.pdbx_seq_one_letter_code
_entity_poly.pdbx_strand_id
1 'polypeptide(L)'
;MSPPPGVRAEQTYGELTTLATEGIIRRIDRRLAFYQINDDTISMIVETGRLIEENMPRIIAAFYHHVGTFPEAARFLSNFDVSEIKLRQKEHWHRLMFSGFSEEYVHSAVRVGVAHYRIKLPLYLYISGYNNFMGNVVDLIANHYLGALVSAQHLRSMIKAISFDMDIAISVYTVADRLKLKPGSAQDGADGNLPWH
;
A
#
# COMPACT_ATOMS: atom_id res chain seq x y z
N MET A 1 11.34 -36.01 4.83
CA MET A 1 10.00 -35.81 4.21
C MET A 1 9.88 -34.35 3.84
N SER A 2 9.66 -34.03 2.59
CA SER A 2 9.44 -32.63 2.16
C SER A 2 8.02 -32.18 2.58
N PRO A 3 7.83 -30.96 3.09
CA PRO A 3 6.52 -30.46 3.46
C PRO A 3 5.57 -30.39 2.25
N PRO A 4 4.24 -30.51 2.46
CA PRO A 4 3.27 -30.41 1.39
C PRO A 4 3.32 -29.03 0.70
N PRO A 5 2.86 -28.91 -0.57
CA PRO A 5 3.04 -27.69 -1.38
C PRO A 5 2.52 -26.40 -0.73
N GLY A 6 1.38 -26.44 -0.03
CA GLY A 6 0.82 -25.25 0.63
C GLY A 6 1.67 -24.77 1.80
N VAL A 7 2.18 -25.66 2.64
CA VAL A 7 3.07 -25.32 3.78
C VAL A 7 4.38 -24.72 3.28
N ARG A 8 4.90 -25.19 2.15
CA ARG A 8 6.12 -24.63 1.54
C ARG A 8 5.89 -23.22 1.01
N ALA A 9 4.73 -22.95 0.43
CA ALA A 9 4.39 -21.63 -0.08
C ALA A 9 4.25 -20.60 1.05
N GLU A 10 3.57 -20.95 2.16
CA GLU A 10 3.43 -20.06 3.31
C GLU A 10 4.77 -19.76 3.99
N GLN A 11 5.64 -20.77 4.16
CA GLN A 11 7.00 -20.55 4.67
C GLN A 11 7.77 -19.56 3.78
N THR A 12 7.65 -19.70 2.46
CA THR A 12 8.31 -18.83 1.50
C THR A 12 7.81 -17.38 1.58
N TYR A 13 6.50 -17.15 1.74
CA TYR A 13 5.96 -15.80 1.91
C TYR A 13 6.29 -15.21 3.28
N GLY A 14 6.39 -16.03 4.32
CA GLY A 14 6.89 -15.62 5.64
C GLY A 14 8.34 -15.14 5.55
N GLU A 15 9.22 -15.90 4.89
CA GLU A 15 10.62 -15.49 4.65
C GLU A 15 10.69 -14.20 3.83
N LEU A 16 9.89 -14.05 2.77
CA LEU A 16 9.81 -12.83 1.98
C LEU A 16 9.43 -11.63 2.84
N THR A 17 8.39 -11.78 3.68
CA THR A 17 7.93 -10.74 4.60
C THR A 17 9.05 -10.30 5.54
N THR A 18 9.73 -11.27 6.16
CA THR A 18 10.83 -11.01 7.10
C THR A 18 11.97 -10.26 6.42
N LEU A 19 12.49 -10.80 5.30
CA LEU A 19 13.62 -10.22 4.58
C LEU A 19 13.31 -8.81 4.03
N ALA A 20 12.11 -8.60 3.50
CA ALA A 20 11.69 -7.29 3.02
C ALA A 20 11.60 -6.29 4.17
N THR A 21 10.96 -6.67 5.29
CA THR A 21 10.80 -5.82 6.47
C THR A 21 12.15 -5.43 7.06
N GLU A 22 13.02 -6.39 7.34
CA GLU A 22 14.35 -6.13 7.90
C GLU A 22 15.20 -5.24 6.96
N GLY A 23 15.12 -5.50 5.65
CA GLY A 23 15.83 -4.72 4.65
C GLY A 23 15.37 -3.26 4.58
N ILE A 24 14.07 -2.99 4.83
CA ILE A 24 13.50 -1.65 4.85
C ILE A 24 13.83 -0.96 6.17
N ILE A 25 13.54 -1.59 7.32
CA ILE A 25 13.76 -1.02 8.66
C ILE A 25 15.23 -0.60 8.82
N ARG A 26 16.18 -1.45 8.43
CA ARG A 26 17.62 -1.14 8.50
C ARG A 26 18.03 0.15 7.77
N ARG A 27 17.21 0.62 6.83
CA ARG A 27 17.49 1.78 5.99
C ARG A 27 16.40 2.84 6.08
N ILE A 28 15.50 2.74 7.04
CA ILE A 28 14.30 3.59 7.10
C ILE A 28 14.68 5.07 7.16
N ASP A 29 15.58 5.46 8.06
CA ASP A 29 16.00 6.85 8.23
C ASP A 29 16.61 7.41 6.94
N ARG A 30 17.45 6.61 6.26
CA ARG A 30 18.05 7.02 5.00
C ARG A 30 17.01 7.15 3.87
N ARG A 31 16.01 6.28 3.84
CA ARG A 31 14.90 6.37 2.88
C ARG A 31 14.07 7.62 3.16
N LEU A 32 13.65 7.84 4.41
CA LEU A 32 12.90 9.03 4.80
C LEU A 32 13.65 10.31 4.45
N ALA A 33 14.96 10.38 4.74
CA ALA A 33 15.79 11.51 4.37
C ALA A 33 15.86 11.73 2.85
N PHE A 34 15.94 10.66 2.05
CA PHE A 34 15.97 10.75 0.59
C PHE A 34 14.63 11.25 0.03
N TYR A 35 13.50 10.84 0.62
CA TYR A 35 12.16 11.37 0.32
C TYR A 35 11.93 12.76 0.91
N GLN A 36 12.91 13.30 1.68
CA GLN A 36 12.77 14.58 2.40
C GLN A 36 11.56 14.57 3.35
N ILE A 37 11.33 13.45 4.01
CA ILE A 37 10.32 13.30 5.07
C ILE A 37 11.04 13.56 6.39
N ASN A 38 10.75 14.68 7.01
CA ASN A 38 11.23 15.11 8.33
C ASN A 38 10.04 15.39 9.25
N ASP A 39 10.27 15.82 10.48
CA ASP A 39 9.24 16.07 11.48
C ASP A 39 8.18 17.09 11.00
N ASP A 40 8.60 18.15 10.30
CA ASP A 40 7.67 19.13 9.72
C ASP A 40 6.79 18.48 8.65
N THR A 41 7.38 17.63 7.82
CA THR A 41 6.64 16.88 6.79
C THR A 41 5.66 15.92 7.45
N ILE A 42 6.07 15.19 8.51
CA ILE A 42 5.21 14.27 9.25
C ILE A 42 4.05 15.04 9.90
N SER A 43 4.31 16.17 10.51
CA SER A 43 3.27 17.03 11.10
C SER A 43 2.25 17.48 10.05
N MET A 44 2.71 17.85 8.86
CA MET A 44 1.85 18.22 7.74
C MET A 44 1.05 17.02 7.21
N ILE A 45 1.63 15.82 7.16
CA ILE A 45 0.93 14.59 6.78
C ILE A 45 -0.19 14.28 7.77
N VAL A 46 0.05 14.41 9.07
CA VAL A 46 -0.97 14.20 10.11
C VAL A 46 -2.11 15.21 9.98
N GLU A 47 -1.81 16.48 9.76
CA GLU A 47 -2.82 17.52 9.57
C GLU A 47 -3.69 17.25 8.34
N THR A 48 -3.05 17.00 7.19
CA THR A 48 -3.75 16.66 5.95
C THR A 48 -4.51 15.33 6.06
N GLY A 49 -3.94 14.40 6.80
CA GLY A 49 -4.51 13.07 7.06
C GLY A 49 -5.90 13.14 7.70
N ARG A 50 -6.15 14.09 8.58
CA ARG A 50 -7.50 14.28 9.19
C ARG A 50 -8.56 14.61 8.13
N LEU A 51 -8.23 15.52 7.22
CA LEU A 51 -9.10 15.87 6.09
C LEU A 51 -9.35 14.66 5.17
N ILE A 52 -8.30 13.88 4.89
CA ILE A 52 -8.41 12.68 4.05
C ILE A 52 -9.24 11.61 4.76
N GLU A 53 -9.05 11.38 6.06
CA GLU A 53 -9.78 10.38 6.84
C GLU A 53 -11.29 10.65 6.85
N GLU A 54 -11.71 11.91 7.03
CA GLU A 54 -13.11 12.33 6.94
C GLU A 54 -13.73 12.05 5.56
N ASN A 55 -12.93 12.11 4.51
CA ASN A 55 -13.33 11.87 3.12
C ASN A 55 -13.02 10.47 2.61
N MET A 56 -12.40 9.61 3.42
CA MET A 56 -11.94 8.29 3.02
C MET A 56 -13.04 7.40 2.42
N PRO A 57 -14.26 7.36 2.94
CA PRO A 57 -15.33 6.55 2.33
C PRO A 57 -15.59 6.93 0.87
N ARG A 58 -15.58 8.24 0.55
CA ARG A 58 -15.78 8.74 -0.82
C ARG A 58 -14.58 8.39 -1.72
N ILE A 59 -13.35 8.56 -1.22
CA ILE A 59 -12.13 8.27 -1.96
C ILE A 59 -12.07 6.76 -2.29
N ILE A 60 -12.33 5.90 -1.31
CA ILE A 60 -12.35 4.45 -1.51
C ILE A 60 -13.47 4.04 -2.49
N ALA A 61 -14.66 4.63 -2.38
CA ALA A 61 -15.75 4.34 -3.32
C ALA A 61 -15.38 4.72 -4.76
N ALA A 62 -14.79 5.89 -4.97
CA ALA A 62 -14.31 6.34 -6.27
C ALA A 62 -13.22 5.40 -6.84
N PHE A 63 -12.27 4.98 -5.99
CA PHE A 63 -11.22 4.04 -6.37
C PHE A 63 -11.81 2.70 -6.86
N TYR A 64 -12.69 2.06 -6.09
CA TYR A 64 -13.27 0.76 -6.49
C TYR A 64 -14.23 0.87 -7.67
N HIS A 65 -14.92 2.00 -7.81
CA HIS A 65 -15.69 2.28 -9.02
C HIS A 65 -14.77 2.29 -10.24
N HIS A 66 -13.65 3.04 -10.17
CA HIS A 66 -12.68 3.11 -11.25
C HIS A 66 -12.07 1.73 -11.57
N VAL A 67 -11.60 1.00 -10.56
CA VAL A 67 -11.05 -0.36 -10.74
C VAL A 67 -12.07 -1.29 -11.42
N GLY A 68 -13.34 -1.19 -11.05
CA GLY A 68 -14.42 -1.99 -11.63
C GLY A 68 -14.70 -1.72 -13.11
N THR A 69 -14.28 -0.58 -13.65
CA THR A 69 -14.42 -0.28 -15.09
C THR A 69 -13.37 -0.98 -15.96
N PHE A 70 -12.34 -1.58 -15.38
CA PHE A 70 -11.25 -2.27 -16.07
C PHE A 70 -11.33 -3.78 -15.79
N PRO A 71 -11.75 -4.62 -16.76
CA PRO A 71 -11.89 -6.07 -16.56
C PRO A 71 -10.61 -6.75 -16.06
N GLU A 72 -9.44 -6.30 -16.54
CA GLU A 72 -8.14 -6.82 -16.11
C GLU A 72 -7.81 -6.51 -14.65
N ALA A 73 -8.35 -5.43 -14.07
CA ALA A 73 -8.18 -5.09 -12.66
C ALA A 73 -9.31 -5.73 -11.79
N ALA A 74 -10.55 -5.68 -12.27
CA ALA A 74 -11.71 -6.19 -11.57
C ALA A 74 -11.60 -7.71 -11.26
N ARG A 75 -10.96 -8.50 -12.14
CA ARG A 75 -10.74 -9.94 -11.93
C ARG A 75 -9.96 -10.27 -10.65
N PHE A 76 -9.10 -9.37 -10.18
CA PHE A 76 -8.35 -9.57 -8.94
C PHE A 76 -9.21 -9.38 -7.70
N LEU A 77 -10.37 -8.75 -7.83
CA LEU A 77 -11.33 -8.54 -6.74
C LEU A 77 -12.40 -9.63 -6.69
N SER A 78 -12.61 -10.39 -7.76
CA SER A 78 -13.74 -11.33 -7.91
C SER A 78 -13.77 -12.45 -6.88
N ASN A 79 -12.61 -12.79 -6.29
CA ASN A 79 -12.46 -13.89 -5.33
C ASN A 79 -12.46 -13.43 -3.88
N PHE A 80 -12.69 -12.13 -3.62
CA PHE A 80 -12.56 -11.56 -2.28
C PHE A 80 -13.83 -10.80 -1.87
N ASP A 81 -14.05 -10.70 -0.56
CA ASP A 81 -15.03 -9.76 -0.02
C ASP A 81 -14.49 -8.33 -0.15
N VAL A 82 -15.06 -7.60 -1.11
CA VAL A 82 -14.68 -6.21 -1.39
C VAL A 82 -14.92 -5.30 -0.19
N SER A 83 -15.88 -5.61 0.68
CA SER A 83 -16.16 -4.83 1.89
C SER A 83 -15.01 -4.95 2.89
N GLU A 84 -14.48 -6.16 3.08
CA GLU A 84 -13.32 -6.40 3.92
C GLU A 84 -12.05 -5.73 3.36
N ILE A 85 -11.82 -5.82 2.04
CA ILE A 85 -10.68 -5.15 1.40
C ILE A 85 -10.76 -3.63 1.62
N LYS A 86 -11.93 -3.02 1.46
CA LYS A 86 -12.14 -1.58 1.71
C LYS A 86 -11.81 -1.19 3.14
N LEU A 87 -12.22 -2.00 4.11
CA LEU A 87 -11.90 -1.77 5.52
C LEU A 87 -10.39 -1.79 5.77
N ARG A 88 -9.70 -2.83 5.28
CA ARG A 88 -8.25 -2.98 5.41
C ARG A 88 -7.49 -1.86 4.71
N GLN A 89 -7.97 -1.43 3.55
CA GLN A 89 -7.39 -0.29 2.84
C GLN A 89 -7.54 1.00 3.66
N LYS A 90 -8.70 1.23 4.28
CA LYS A 90 -8.90 2.36 5.19
C LYS A 90 -7.91 2.33 6.37
N GLU A 91 -7.76 1.18 7.01
CA GLU A 91 -6.79 1.00 8.11
C GLU A 91 -5.35 1.23 7.68
N HIS A 92 -4.99 0.77 6.49
CA HIS A 92 -3.66 0.98 5.94
C HIS A 92 -3.37 2.47 5.71
N TRP A 93 -4.29 3.20 5.10
CA TRP A 93 -4.16 4.65 4.91
C TRP A 93 -4.14 5.41 6.24
N HIS A 94 -4.91 4.99 7.22
CA HIS A 94 -4.83 5.53 8.56
C HIS A 94 -3.42 5.38 9.16
N ARG A 95 -2.82 4.17 9.09
CA ARG A 95 -1.46 3.95 9.57
C ARG A 95 -0.44 4.81 8.84
N LEU A 96 -0.52 4.92 7.52
CA LEU A 96 0.36 5.80 6.75
C LEU A 96 0.36 7.24 7.27
N MET A 97 -0.84 7.77 7.56
CA MET A 97 -1.00 9.18 7.92
C MET A 97 -0.65 9.48 9.39
N PHE A 98 -0.81 8.50 10.29
CA PHE A 98 -0.77 8.78 11.74
C PHE A 98 0.31 8.02 12.52
N SER A 99 1.06 7.10 11.91
CA SER A 99 2.06 6.30 12.63
C SER A 99 3.47 6.91 12.66
N GLY A 100 3.71 8.00 11.95
CA GLY A 100 5.04 8.60 11.84
C GLY A 100 6.08 7.71 11.16
N PHE A 101 5.66 6.78 10.29
CA PHE A 101 6.52 5.81 9.61
C PHE A 101 7.25 4.84 10.56
N SER A 102 6.60 4.46 11.65
CA SER A 102 7.11 3.51 12.64
C SER A 102 7.42 2.13 12.02
N GLU A 103 8.17 1.29 12.75
CA GLU A 103 8.41 -0.10 12.36
C GLU A 103 7.10 -0.88 12.17
N GLU A 104 6.10 -0.64 13.01
CA GLU A 104 4.77 -1.25 12.89
C GLU A 104 4.10 -0.89 11.56
N TYR A 105 4.22 0.39 11.14
CA TYR A 105 3.76 0.80 9.82
C TYR A 105 4.49 0.04 8.72
N VAL A 106 5.83 -0.06 8.79
CA VAL A 106 6.63 -0.80 7.79
C VAL A 106 6.18 -2.25 7.69
N HIS A 107 5.97 -2.92 8.83
CA HIS A 107 5.43 -4.28 8.86
C HIS A 107 4.06 -4.38 8.15
N SER A 108 3.20 -3.40 8.37
CA SER A 108 1.89 -3.35 7.72
C SER A 108 2.01 -3.15 6.21
N ALA A 109 2.82 -2.19 5.76
CA ALA A 109 3.02 -1.87 4.35
C ALA A 109 3.67 -3.04 3.58
N VAL A 110 4.64 -3.73 4.19
CA VAL A 110 5.25 -4.93 3.61
C VAL A 110 4.21 -6.04 3.43
N ARG A 111 3.34 -6.29 4.42
CA ARG A 111 2.26 -7.29 4.27
C ARG A 111 1.34 -6.95 3.10
N VAL A 112 0.99 -5.67 2.91
CA VAL A 112 0.23 -5.23 1.74
C VAL A 112 0.97 -5.57 0.44
N GLY A 113 2.26 -5.27 0.35
CA GLY A 113 3.08 -5.62 -0.82
C GLY A 113 3.14 -7.12 -1.09
N VAL A 114 3.35 -7.95 -0.05
CA VAL A 114 3.36 -9.42 -0.16
C VAL A 114 2.03 -9.96 -0.64
N ALA A 115 0.92 -9.41 -0.13
CA ALA A 115 -0.40 -9.81 -0.54
C ALA A 115 -0.67 -9.55 -2.04
N HIS A 116 -0.31 -8.38 -2.52
CA HIS A 116 -0.45 -8.05 -3.95
C HIS A 116 0.48 -8.91 -4.83
N TYR A 117 1.71 -9.17 -4.37
CA TYR A 117 2.61 -10.10 -5.05
C TYR A 117 2.04 -11.52 -5.12
N ARG A 118 1.48 -12.02 -4.01
CA ARG A 118 0.89 -13.36 -3.90
C ARG A 118 -0.25 -13.59 -4.90
N ILE A 119 -1.13 -12.61 -5.08
CA ILE A 119 -2.23 -12.67 -6.06
C ILE A 119 -1.78 -12.38 -7.49
N LYS A 120 -0.47 -12.20 -7.73
CA LYS A 120 0.10 -11.87 -9.05
C LYS A 120 -0.44 -10.58 -9.64
N LEU A 121 -0.73 -9.58 -8.79
CA LEU A 121 -1.16 -8.29 -9.30
C LEU A 121 -0.02 -7.68 -10.14
N PRO A 122 -0.23 -7.38 -11.43
CA PRO A 122 0.77 -6.73 -12.25
C PRO A 122 1.19 -5.39 -11.64
N LEU A 123 2.49 -5.12 -11.60
CA LEU A 123 3.04 -3.93 -10.95
C LEU A 123 2.45 -2.62 -11.55
N TYR A 124 2.15 -2.60 -12.86
CA TYR A 124 1.54 -1.43 -13.48
C TYR A 124 0.13 -1.14 -12.93
N LEU A 125 -0.68 -2.18 -12.62
CA LEU A 125 -2.00 -2.00 -11.99
C LEU A 125 -1.86 -1.48 -10.57
N TYR A 126 -0.86 -1.97 -9.82
CA TYR A 126 -0.56 -1.48 -8.49
C TYR A 126 -0.21 0.02 -8.52
N ILE A 127 0.74 0.42 -9.36
CA ILE A 127 1.16 1.82 -9.52
C ILE A 127 0.00 2.69 -10.01
N SER A 128 -0.79 2.21 -10.98
CA SER A 128 -1.97 2.95 -11.48
C SER A 128 -3.03 3.14 -10.41
N GLY A 129 -3.20 2.16 -9.51
CA GLY A 129 -4.08 2.28 -8.35
C GLY A 129 -3.65 3.40 -7.41
N TYR A 130 -2.36 3.49 -7.09
CA TYR A 130 -1.81 4.60 -6.29
C TYR A 130 -2.01 5.95 -6.98
N ASN A 131 -1.80 6.01 -8.29
CA ASN A 131 -2.03 7.24 -9.05
C ASN A 131 -3.50 7.70 -8.98
N ASN A 132 -4.46 6.76 -9.09
CA ASN A 132 -5.87 7.08 -8.94
C ASN A 132 -6.20 7.61 -7.53
N PHE A 133 -5.69 6.94 -6.48
CA PHE A 133 -5.86 7.40 -5.10
C PHE A 133 -5.25 8.79 -4.90
N MET A 134 -4.03 9.00 -5.38
CA MET A 134 -3.33 10.30 -5.30
C MET A 134 -4.11 11.41 -6.00
N GLY A 135 -4.70 11.14 -7.17
CA GLY A 135 -5.56 12.11 -7.86
C GLY A 135 -6.74 12.57 -7.00
N ASN A 136 -7.45 11.64 -6.36
CA ASN A 136 -8.55 11.98 -5.44
C ASN A 136 -8.07 12.80 -4.23
N VAL A 137 -6.87 12.54 -3.72
CA VAL A 137 -6.27 13.31 -2.62
C VAL A 137 -5.89 14.72 -3.09
N VAL A 138 -5.32 14.84 -4.28
CA VAL A 138 -4.99 16.14 -4.90
C VAL A 138 -6.24 17.00 -5.04
N ASP A 139 -7.30 16.46 -5.61
CA ASP A 139 -8.57 17.17 -5.79
C ASP A 139 -9.16 17.63 -4.45
N LEU A 140 -9.11 16.75 -3.43
CA LEU A 140 -9.59 17.08 -2.09
C LEU A 140 -8.82 18.25 -1.47
N ILE A 141 -7.49 18.20 -1.51
CA ILE A 141 -6.62 19.23 -0.92
C ILE A 141 -6.78 20.57 -1.68
N ALA A 142 -6.79 20.52 -3.01
CA ALA A 142 -6.93 21.72 -3.84
C ALA A 142 -8.26 22.44 -3.63
N ASN A 143 -9.33 21.69 -3.32
CA ASN A 143 -10.64 22.25 -3.05
C ASN A 143 -10.83 22.71 -1.60
N HIS A 144 -10.03 22.20 -0.65
CA HIS A 144 -10.16 22.51 0.77
C HIS A 144 -9.34 23.72 1.19
N TYR A 145 -8.06 23.76 0.82
CA TYR A 145 -7.15 24.81 1.26
C TYR A 145 -7.19 26.03 0.34
N LEU A 146 -7.52 27.18 0.92
CA LEU A 146 -7.50 28.44 0.21
C LEU A 146 -6.07 29.00 0.16
N GLY A 147 -5.57 29.22 -1.05
CA GLY A 147 -4.24 29.77 -1.29
C GLY A 147 -3.24 28.74 -1.84
N ALA A 148 -2.66 29.10 -2.99
CA ALA A 148 -1.79 28.20 -3.75
C ALA A 148 -0.59 27.67 -2.96
N LEU A 149 0.02 28.50 -2.12
CA LEU A 149 1.19 28.10 -1.33
C LEU A 149 0.84 27.07 -0.26
N VAL A 150 -0.26 27.27 0.46
CA VAL A 150 -0.74 26.36 1.51
C VAL A 150 -1.11 25.02 0.89
N SER A 151 -1.95 25.03 -0.15
CA SER A 151 -2.30 23.80 -0.88
C SER A 151 -1.08 23.06 -1.39
N ALA A 152 -0.06 23.74 -1.92
CA ALA A 152 1.16 23.12 -2.43
C ALA A 152 1.98 22.43 -1.30
N GLN A 153 1.98 22.96 -0.09
CA GLN A 153 2.67 22.34 1.05
C GLN A 153 2.00 21.02 1.46
N HIS A 154 0.68 21.02 1.61
CA HIS A 154 -0.11 19.82 1.91
C HIS A 154 0.01 18.75 0.82
N LEU A 155 -0.13 19.14 -0.45
CA LEU A 155 0.06 18.26 -1.62
C LEU A 155 1.43 17.61 -1.61
N ARG A 156 2.49 18.39 -1.45
CA ARG A 156 3.87 17.89 -1.44
C ARG A 156 4.10 16.86 -0.34
N SER A 157 3.58 17.10 0.86
CA SER A 157 3.71 16.19 1.98
C SER A 157 2.98 14.87 1.73
N MET A 158 1.77 14.91 1.18
CA MET A 158 1.01 13.71 0.85
C MET A 158 1.60 12.94 -0.33
N ILE A 159 2.11 13.61 -1.36
CA ILE A 159 2.82 12.96 -2.47
C ILE A 159 4.03 12.18 -1.94
N LYS A 160 4.81 12.77 -1.03
CA LYS A 160 5.96 12.09 -0.42
C LYS A 160 5.52 10.84 0.36
N ALA A 161 4.49 10.96 1.21
CA ALA A 161 3.98 9.84 2.00
C ALA A 161 3.46 8.70 1.13
N ILE A 162 2.60 9.00 0.15
CA ILE A 162 2.01 8.01 -0.76
C ILE A 162 3.09 7.36 -1.62
N SER A 163 4.06 8.13 -2.12
CA SER A 163 5.17 7.59 -2.91
C SER A 163 6.11 6.71 -2.07
N PHE A 164 6.34 7.07 -0.80
CA PHE A 164 7.12 6.26 0.11
C PHE A 164 6.44 4.91 0.42
N ASP A 165 5.13 4.92 0.61
CA ASP A 165 4.34 3.70 0.82
C ASP A 165 4.40 2.77 -0.41
N MET A 166 4.25 3.34 -1.59
CA MET A 166 4.38 2.61 -2.85
C MET A 166 5.79 2.00 -3.01
N ASP A 167 6.86 2.73 -2.62
CA ASP A 167 8.25 2.23 -2.65
C ASP A 167 8.44 1.00 -1.75
N ILE A 168 7.81 0.97 -0.57
CA ILE A 168 7.85 -0.21 0.31
C ILE A 168 7.29 -1.44 -0.40
N ALA A 169 6.12 -1.32 -1.00
CA ALA A 169 5.49 -2.43 -1.70
C ALA A 169 6.29 -2.88 -2.95
N ILE A 170 6.81 -1.94 -3.74
CA ILE A 170 7.69 -2.24 -4.88
C ILE A 170 8.97 -2.96 -4.41
N SER A 171 9.50 -2.59 -3.25
CA SER A 171 10.64 -3.27 -2.63
C SER A 171 10.36 -4.76 -2.38
N VAL A 172 9.13 -5.13 -2.01
CA VAL A 172 8.72 -6.53 -1.84
C VAL A 172 8.83 -7.29 -3.16
N TYR A 173 8.30 -6.74 -4.27
CA TYR A 173 8.43 -7.36 -5.60
C TYR A 173 9.89 -7.56 -5.99
N THR A 174 10.75 -6.57 -5.71
CA THR A 174 12.17 -6.64 -6.00
C THR A 174 12.89 -7.73 -5.17
N VAL A 175 12.54 -7.88 -3.89
CA VAL A 175 13.11 -8.94 -3.03
C VAL A 175 12.65 -10.31 -3.51
N ALA A 176 11.35 -10.46 -3.83
CA ALA A 176 10.79 -11.70 -4.34
C ALA A 176 11.45 -12.15 -5.65
N ASP A 177 11.68 -11.22 -6.57
CA ASP A 177 12.39 -11.49 -7.82
C ASP A 177 13.84 -11.96 -7.59
N ARG A 178 14.57 -11.29 -6.70
CA ARG A 178 15.93 -11.70 -6.31
C ARG A 178 15.98 -13.10 -5.70
N LEU A 179 14.98 -13.47 -4.92
CA LEU A 179 14.84 -14.80 -4.35
C LEU A 179 14.34 -15.84 -5.37
N LYS A 180 14.05 -15.41 -6.61
CA LYS A 180 13.46 -16.23 -7.67
C LYS A 180 12.16 -16.94 -7.23
N LEU A 181 11.40 -16.28 -6.39
CA LEU A 181 10.11 -16.78 -5.94
C LEU A 181 9.12 -16.74 -7.11
N LYS A 182 8.38 -17.84 -7.28
CA LYS A 182 7.24 -17.84 -8.20
C LYS A 182 6.01 -17.39 -7.44
N PRO A 183 5.26 -16.40 -7.93
CA PRO A 183 3.96 -16.07 -7.35
C PRO A 183 3.07 -17.32 -7.30
N GLY A 184 2.27 -17.46 -6.26
CA GLY A 184 1.38 -18.60 -6.05
C GLY A 184 0.47 -18.90 -7.26
N SER A 185 -0.09 -20.11 -7.35
CA SER A 185 -1.12 -20.41 -8.33
C SER A 185 -2.41 -19.64 -7.96
N ALA A 186 -3.24 -19.29 -8.95
CA ALA A 186 -4.50 -18.58 -8.69
C ALA A 186 -5.47 -19.35 -7.75
N GLN A 187 -5.18 -20.62 -7.46
CA GLN A 187 -5.91 -21.46 -6.50
C GLN A 187 -5.55 -21.19 -5.04
N ASP A 188 -4.39 -20.58 -4.74
CA ASP A 188 -3.98 -20.28 -3.36
C ASP A 188 -4.79 -19.11 -2.74
N GLY A 189 -5.62 -18.41 -3.53
CA GLY A 189 -6.59 -17.42 -3.07
C GLY A 189 -8.01 -17.93 -2.92
N ALA A 190 -8.28 -19.20 -3.33
CA ALA A 190 -9.64 -19.76 -3.34
C ALA A 190 -10.13 -20.22 -1.95
N ASP A 191 -9.26 -20.29 -0.95
CA ASP A 191 -9.62 -20.76 0.40
C ASP A 191 -10.23 -19.66 1.31
N GLY A 192 -10.62 -18.51 0.73
CA GLY A 192 -11.29 -17.43 1.47
C GLY A 192 -10.41 -16.71 2.51
N ASN A 193 -9.19 -17.18 2.73
CA ASN A 193 -8.21 -16.53 3.58
C ASN A 193 -7.50 -15.42 2.80
N LEU A 194 -7.87 -14.19 3.09
CA LEU A 194 -7.15 -13.04 2.59
C LEU A 194 -5.68 -13.12 3.06
N PRO A 195 -4.72 -12.83 2.17
CA PRO A 195 -3.28 -12.98 2.46
C PRO A 195 -2.72 -11.98 3.50
N TRP A 196 -3.60 -11.38 4.31
CA TRP A 196 -3.26 -10.36 5.30
C TRP A 196 -3.26 -10.84 6.76
N HIS A 197 -3.51 -12.12 7.03
CA HIS A 197 -3.45 -12.70 8.39
C HIS A 197 -2.02 -12.90 8.85
#